data_13690b5583fbb69b77e8a95ca9a45a74
#
_entry.id   13690b5583fbb69b77e8a95ca9a45a74
#
_cell.length_a   1.000
_cell.length_b   1.000
_cell.length_c   1.000
_cell.angle_alpha   90.00
_cell.angle_beta   90.00
_cell.angle_gamma   90.00
#
_symmetry.space_group_name_H-M   'P 1'
#
loop_
_entity.id
_entity.type
_entity.pdbx_description
1 polymer ?
#
loop_
_entity_poly.entity_id
_entity_poly.type
_entity_poly.pdbx_seq_one_letter_code
_entity_poly.pdbx_strand_id
1 'polypeptide(L)'
;MPRIGAILIGQSPRPDLVKPLQKANPHFQYIESGALDFVDEADIPATPRGEYILTTRLRDGRIVEVDEKFLFPLLQKAIADVERQGVTLSVLLCAGPFDGLSGEKPLYRPTAMASTIMHSRGSQRIAVLSPNQTQASAINQKWIDRGFSPIILVDPGLPDVELAHWIKSQLSFTSVDHLVIDYVGHPIEKAKTLEQILNISVIDLGKIIGDMLRHITP
;
A
#
# COMPACT_ATOMS: atom_id res chain seq x y z
N MET A 1 -2.75 -14.90 -21.59
CA MET A 1 -2.05 -14.32 -20.43
C MET A 1 -3.00 -14.34 -19.24
N PRO A 2 -2.56 -14.81 -18.07
CA PRO A 2 -3.39 -14.74 -16.88
C PRO A 2 -3.70 -13.28 -16.52
N ARG A 3 -4.92 -13.03 -16.03
CA ARG A 3 -5.42 -11.70 -15.71
C ARG A 3 -5.34 -11.47 -14.21
N ILE A 4 -4.77 -10.34 -13.83
CA ILE A 4 -4.65 -9.88 -12.43
C ILE A 4 -5.54 -8.67 -12.24
N GLY A 5 -6.42 -8.71 -11.24
CA GLY A 5 -7.19 -7.55 -10.81
C GLY A 5 -6.32 -6.58 -10.02
N ALA A 6 -6.19 -5.35 -10.50
CA ALA A 6 -5.51 -4.27 -9.78
C ALA A 6 -6.57 -3.36 -9.15
N ILE A 7 -6.77 -3.51 -7.83
CA ILE A 7 -7.78 -2.77 -7.07
C ILE A 7 -7.15 -1.49 -6.54
N LEU A 8 -7.79 -0.35 -6.84
CA LEU A 8 -7.33 0.99 -6.52
C LEU A 8 -8.30 1.69 -5.57
N ILE A 9 -7.81 2.54 -4.67
CA ILE A 9 -8.68 3.35 -3.80
C ILE A 9 -9.18 4.63 -4.48
N GLY A 10 -8.52 5.06 -5.56
CA GLY A 10 -8.90 6.22 -6.38
C GLY A 10 -9.71 5.82 -7.61
N GLN A 11 -9.60 6.64 -8.65
CA GLN A 11 -10.15 6.31 -9.97
C GLN A 11 -9.11 5.59 -10.84
N SER A 12 -9.58 4.68 -11.67
CA SER A 12 -8.78 4.04 -12.72
C SER A 12 -8.79 4.88 -14.03
N PRO A 13 -7.76 4.79 -14.89
CA PRO A 13 -6.54 4.01 -14.73
C PRO A 13 -5.47 4.73 -13.87
N ARG A 14 -4.60 3.93 -13.23
CA ARG A 14 -3.46 4.43 -12.44
C ARG A 14 -2.14 3.86 -12.99
N PRO A 15 -1.68 4.37 -14.14
CA PRO A 15 -0.46 3.89 -14.77
C PRO A 15 0.79 4.05 -13.90
N ASP A 16 0.80 4.99 -12.97
CA ASP A 16 1.85 5.21 -12.00
C ASP A 16 2.01 4.02 -11.02
N LEU A 17 0.93 3.30 -10.70
CA LEU A 17 0.92 2.12 -9.85
C LEU A 17 1.06 0.81 -10.64
N VAL A 18 0.40 0.72 -11.80
CA VAL A 18 0.29 -0.55 -12.54
C VAL A 18 1.47 -0.79 -13.48
N LYS A 19 2.04 0.25 -14.14
CA LYS A 19 3.20 0.07 -15.03
C LYS A 19 4.42 -0.55 -14.36
N PRO A 20 4.80 -0.18 -13.11
CA PRO A 20 5.89 -0.85 -12.42
C PRO A 20 5.64 -2.35 -12.20
N LEU A 21 4.41 -2.74 -11.85
CA LEU A 21 4.01 -4.15 -11.70
C LEU A 21 4.08 -4.88 -13.04
N GLN A 22 3.56 -4.27 -14.10
CA GLN A 22 3.59 -4.84 -15.45
C GLN A 22 5.02 -5.00 -15.98
N LYS A 23 5.90 -4.03 -15.71
CA LYS A 23 7.32 -4.11 -16.06
C LYS A 23 8.02 -5.26 -15.31
N ALA A 24 7.72 -5.43 -14.03
CA ALA A 24 8.29 -6.50 -13.19
C ALA A 24 7.75 -7.89 -13.55
N ASN A 25 6.50 -7.96 -14.06
CA ASN A 25 5.77 -9.19 -14.33
C ASN A 25 5.05 -9.10 -15.70
N PRO A 26 5.78 -9.09 -16.82
CA PRO A 26 5.24 -8.79 -18.15
C PRO A 26 4.34 -9.90 -18.72
N HIS A 27 4.30 -11.07 -18.10
CA HIS A 27 3.49 -12.21 -18.49
C HIS A 27 2.06 -12.15 -17.95
N PHE A 28 1.72 -11.13 -17.14
CA PHE A 28 0.36 -10.87 -16.67
C PHE A 28 -0.31 -9.72 -17.45
N GLN A 29 -1.61 -9.81 -17.58
CA GLN A 29 -2.48 -8.70 -17.98
C GLN A 29 -3.14 -8.13 -16.73
N TYR A 30 -3.03 -6.82 -16.52
CA TYR A 30 -3.67 -6.15 -15.39
C TYR A 30 -5.00 -5.54 -15.82
N ILE A 31 -6.04 -5.83 -15.04
CA ILE A 31 -7.39 -5.25 -15.16
C ILE A 31 -7.58 -4.32 -13.97
N GLU A 32 -7.68 -3.04 -14.22
CA GLU A 32 -7.80 -2.03 -13.18
C GLU A 32 -9.27 -1.76 -12.83
N SER A 33 -9.59 -1.60 -11.55
CA SER A 33 -10.87 -1.08 -11.08
C SER A 33 -10.64 -0.23 -9.83
N GLY A 34 -11.10 1.01 -9.87
CA GLY A 34 -10.96 1.96 -8.78
C GLY A 34 -12.23 2.06 -7.94
N ALA A 35 -12.09 2.20 -6.62
CA ALA A 35 -13.22 2.43 -5.73
C ALA A 35 -14.04 3.66 -6.17
N LEU A 36 -13.36 4.74 -6.54
CA LEU A 36 -14.01 5.99 -6.96
C LEU A 36 -14.50 5.98 -8.42
N ASP A 37 -14.40 4.87 -9.14
CA ASP A 37 -15.06 4.69 -10.45
C ASP A 37 -16.58 4.50 -10.30
N PHE A 38 -17.07 4.18 -9.11
CA PHE A 38 -18.47 3.84 -8.82
C PHE A 38 -19.25 4.97 -8.14
N VAL A 39 -18.69 6.17 -8.07
CA VAL A 39 -19.35 7.33 -7.48
C VAL A 39 -19.14 8.56 -8.36
N ASP A 40 -20.13 9.44 -8.37
CA ASP A 40 -19.96 10.76 -8.96
C ASP A 40 -19.05 11.62 -8.08
N GLU A 41 -18.25 12.49 -8.69
CA GLU A 41 -17.30 13.31 -7.93
C GLU A 41 -17.99 14.21 -6.88
N ALA A 42 -19.21 14.63 -7.15
CA ALA A 42 -20.02 15.42 -6.22
C ALA A 42 -20.39 14.66 -4.95
N ASP A 43 -20.40 13.33 -5.00
CA ASP A 43 -20.73 12.45 -3.87
C ASP A 43 -19.50 12.07 -3.02
N ILE A 44 -18.29 12.43 -3.48
CA ILE A 44 -17.07 12.26 -2.69
C ILE A 44 -17.10 13.27 -1.54
N PRO A 45 -17.01 12.82 -0.26
CA PRO A 45 -17.04 13.73 0.87
C PRO A 45 -15.95 14.80 0.80
N ALA A 46 -16.32 16.07 0.79
CA ALA A 46 -15.36 17.19 0.79
C ALA A 46 -14.47 17.21 2.05
N THR A 47 -14.97 16.63 3.15
CA THR A 47 -14.24 16.48 4.40
C THR A 47 -14.44 15.06 4.91
N PRO A 48 -13.41 14.21 4.87
CA PRO A 48 -13.51 12.87 5.42
C PRO A 48 -13.67 12.92 6.95
N ARG A 49 -14.43 11.97 7.51
CA ARG A 49 -14.78 11.94 8.95
C ARG A 49 -14.33 10.65 9.64
N GLY A 50 -13.67 9.74 8.92
CA GLY A 50 -13.19 8.46 9.45
C GLY A 50 -11.93 8.60 10.30
N GLU A 51 -11.58 7.52 11.00
CA GLU A 51 -10.35 7.43 11.79
C GLU A 51 -9.11 7.22 10.92
N TYR A 52 -9.29 6.59 9.75
CA TYR A 52 -8.21 6.36 8.79
C TYR A 52 -8.50 7.10 7.48
N ILE A 53 -7.84 8.23 7.32
CA ILE A 53 -7.97 9.08 6.13
C ILE A 53 -6.88 8.70 5.13
N LEU A 54 -7.30 8.44 3.91
CA LEU A 54 -6.45 8.03 2.81
C LEU A 54 -6.40 9.12 1.74
N THR A 55 -5.22 9.35 1.22
CA THR A 55 -5.01 10.25 0.08
C THR A 55 -4.99 9.44 -1.19
N THR A 56 -5.77 9.85 -2.19
CA THR A 56 -5.80 9.20 -3.49
C THR A 56 -5.95 10.21 -4.63
N ARG A 57 -5.99 9.69 -5.86
CA ARG A 57 -6.02 10.54 -7.06
C ARG A 57 -7.24 10.21 -7.92
N LEU A 58 -7.87 11.25 -8.44
CA LEU A 58 -8.90 11.17 -9.47
C LEU A 58 -8.25 11.02 -10.86
N ARG A 59 -9.08 10.69 -11.86
CA ARG A 59 -8.64 10.47 -13.25
C ARG A 59 -8.03 11.71 -13.88
N ASP A 60 -8.49 12.89 -13.50
CA ASP A 60 -7.96 14.19 -13.95
C ASP A 60 -6.67 14.62 -13.23
N GLY A 61 -6.18 13.81 -12.28
CA GLY A 61 -4.96 14.07 -11.52
C GLY A 61 -5.16 14.79 -10.20
N ARG A 62 -6.36 15.30 -9.89
CA ARG A 62 -6.65 15.90 -8.58
C ARG A 62 -6.46 14.91 -7.45
N ILE A 63 -5.93 15.40 -6.34
CA ILE A 63 -5.76 14.64 -5.11
C ILE A 63 -6.98 14.87 -4.23
N VAL A 64 -7.52 13.79 -3.67
CA VAL A 64 -8.63 13.83 -2.73
C VAL A 64 -8.30 13.01 -1.49
N GLU A 65 -8.88 13.40 -0.36
CA GLU A 65 -8.83 12.65 0.89
C GLU A 65 -10.17 11.96 1.10
N VAL A 66 -10.13 10.68 1.44
CA VAL A 66 -11.31 9.86 1.68
C VAL A 66 -11.08 8.96 2.89
N ASP A 67 -12.10 8.69 3.67
CA ASP A 67 -11.97 7.77 4.78
C ASP A 67 -12.20 6.31 4.36
N GLU A 68 -11.67 5.41 5.18
CA GLU A 68 -11.73 3.97 4.91
C GLU A 68 -13.16 3.44 4.85
N LYS A 69 -14.07 3.98 5.69
CA LYS A 69 -15.46 3.50 5.78
C LYS A 69 -16.24 3.83 4.51
N PHE A 70 -15.97 5.01 3.94
CA PHE A 70 -16.52 5.40 2.64
C PHE A 70 -15.98 4.52 1.52
N LEU A 71 -14.67 4.21 1.56
CA LEU A 71 -14.02 3.41 0.52
C LEU A 71 -14.38 1.93 0.58
N PHE A 72 -14.63 1.37 1.75
CA PHE A 72 -14.80 -0.08 1.94
C PHE A 72 -15.85 -0.70 1.02
N PRO A 73 -17.12 -0.22 0.98
CA PRO A 73 -18.13 -0.78 0.09
C PRO A 73 -17.81 -0.56 -1.40
N LEU A 74 -17.08 0.49 -1.74
CA LEU A 74 -16.69 0.78 -3.11
C LEU A 74 -15.54 -0.13 -3.56
N LEU A 75 -14.58 -0.42 -2.68
CA LEU A 75 -13.55 -1.41 -2.93
C LEU A 75 -14.13 -2.81 -3.11
N GLN A 76 -15.17 -3.16 -2.36
CA GLN A 76 -15.87 -4.43 -2.53
C GLN A 76 -16.53 -4.52 -3.92
N LYS A 77 -17.09 -3.40 -4.44
CA LYS A 77 -17.59 -3.31 -5.82
C LYS A 77 -16.46 -3.45 -6.85
N ALA A 78 -15.31 -2.81 -6.61
CA ALA A 78 -14.16 -2.88 -7.51
C ALA A 78 -13.61 -4.32 -7.62
N ILE A 79 -13.56 -5.06 -6.49
CA ILE A 79 -13.19 -6.48 -6.48
C ILE A 79 -14.15 -7.30 -7.35
N ALA A 80 -15.45 -7.19 -7.11
CA ALA A 80 -16.46 -7.90 -7.88
C ALA A 80 -16.42 -7.52 -9.37
N ASP A 81 -16.07 -6.28 -9.69
CA ASP A 81 -15.95 -5.82 -11.07
C ASP A 81 -14.84 -6.53 -11.84
N VAL A 82 -13.62 -6.59 -11.28
CA VAL A 82 -12.52 -7.28 -11.94
C VAL A 82 -12.74 -8.81 -11.99
N GLU A 83 -13.40 -9.38 -11.00
CA GLU A 83 -13.76 -10.81 -11.00
C GLU A 83 -14.72 -11.17 -12.13
N ARG A 84 -15.72 -10.32 -12.42
CA ARG A 84 -16.59 -10.47 -13.61
C ARG A 84 -15.82 -10.41 -14.93
N GLN A 85 -14.67 -9.71 -14.95
CA GLN A 85 -13.79 -9.62 -16.11
C GLN A 85 -12.82 -10.81 -16.22
N GLY A 86 -12.96 -11.83 -15.36
CA GLY A 86 -12.27 -13.11 -15.47
C GLY A 86 -10.81 -13.06 -15.00
N VAL A 87 -10.51 -12.30 -13.95
CA VAL A 87 -9.21 -12.33 -13.29
C VAL A 87 -9.00 -13.65 -12.53
N THR A 88 -7.75 -14.07 -12.38
CA THR A 88 -7.38 -15.28 -11.62
C THR A 88 -7.14 -14.99 -10.15
N LEU A 89 -6.70 -13.78 -9.85
CA LEU A 89 -6.53 -13.23 -8.50
C LEU A 89 -6.60 -11.69 -8.56
N SER A 90 -6.72 -11.05 -7.41
CA SER A 90 -6.69 -9.60 -7.29
C SER A 90 -5.61 -9.15 -6.30
N VAL A 91 -5.07 -7.94 -6.52
CA VAL A 91 -4.13 -7.27 -5.65
C VAL A 91 -4.67 -5.90 -5.27
N LEU A 92 -4.64 -5.56 -3.98
CA LEU A 92 -4.98 -4.22 -3.52
C LEU A 92 -3.74 -3.33 -3.58
N LEU A 93 -3.79 -2.27 -4.36
CA LEU A 93 -2.70 -1.30 -4.47
C LEU A 93 -2.90 -0.14 -3.48
N CYS A 94 -2.97 -0.51 -2.21
CA CYS A 94 -3.12 0.41 -1.07
C CYS A 94 -2.59 -0.23 0.20
N ALA A 95 -1.98 0.59 1.05
CA ALA A 95 -1.48 0.20 2.38
C ALA A 95 -2.54 0.31 3.50
N GLY A 96 -3.77 0.70 3.19
CA GLY A 96 -4.84 0.90 4.18
C GLY A 96 -5.28 -0.39 4.91
N PRO A 97 -6.03 -0.25 6.04
CA PRO A 97 -6.45 -1.35 6.90
C PRO A 97 -7.73 -2.04 6.38
N PHE A 98 -7.70 -2.56 5.17
CA PHE A 98 -8.85 -3.18 4.51
C PHE A 98 -8.91 -4.70 4.73
N ASP A 99 -8.74 -5.16 5.97
CA ASP A 99 -8.66 -6.59 6.28
C ASP A 99 -9.97 -7.36 6.04
N GLY A 100 -11.11 -6.67 6.12
CA GLY A 100 -12.44 -7.26 5.89
C GLY A 100 -12.83 -7.42 4.41
N LEU A 101 -12.04 -6.90 3.46
CA LEU A 101 -12.32 -7.09 2.03
C LEU A 101 -12.14 -8.56 1.64
N SER A 102 -13.05 -9.04 0.79
CA SER A 102 -13.05 -10.41 0.28
C SER A 102 -13.51 -10.45 -1.17
N GLY A 103 -13.22 -11.55 -1.85
CA GLY A 103 -13.66 -11.84 -3.20
C GLY A 103 -13.86 -13.35 -3.38
N GLU A 104 -14.40 -13.75 -4.52
CA GLU A 104 -14.47 -15.16 -4.95
C GLU A 104 -13.10 -15.72 -5.36
N LYS A 105 -12.20 -14.83 -5.76
CA LYS A 105 -10.81 -15.13 -6.11
C LYS A 105 -9.85 -14.67 -5.03
N PRO A 106 -8.63 -15.22 -4.96
CA PRO A 106 -7.63 -14.76 -4.00
C PRO A 106 -7.41 -13.25 -4.11
N LEU A 107 -7.48 -12.56 -2.95
CA LEU A 107 -7.19 -11.13 -2.81
C LEU A 107 -5.94 -10.94 -1.96
N TYR A 108 -4.91 -10.36 -2.56
CA TYR A 108 -3.65 -10.07 -1.87
C TYR A 108 -3.61 -8.61 -1.42
N ARG A 109 -3.32 -8.41 -0.14
CA ARG A 109 -3.24 -7.10 0.50
C ARG A 109 -1.82 -6.88 1.03
N PRO A 110 -1.14 -5.79 0.64
CA PRO A 110 0.27 -5.56 1.00
C PRO A 110 0.53 -5.61 2.50
N THR A 111 -0.33 -4.95 3.30
CA THR A 111 -0.18 -4.90 4.77
C THR A 111 -0.29 -6.29 5.40
N ALA A 112 -1.25 -7.12 4.97
CA ALA A 112 -1.41 -8.48 5.48
C ALA A 112 -0.20 -9.37 5.11
N MET A 113 0.31 -9.24 3.89
CA MET A 113 1.50 -9.96 3.43
C MET A 113 2.74 -9.56 4.23
N ALA A 114 2.96 -8.26 4.41
CA ALA A 114 4.07 -7.74 5.19
C ALA A 114 4.02 -8.23 6.64
N SER A 115 2.84 -8.17 7.27
CA SER A 115 2.61 -8.68 8.62
C SER A 115 2.98 -10.16 8.74
N THR A 116 2.52 -10.99 7.80
CA THR A 116 2.83 -12.43 7.78
C THR A 116 4.33 -12.68 7.65
N ILE A 117 5.02 -11.96 6.75
CA ILE A 117 6.47 -12.09 6.57
C ILE A 117 7.22 -11.70 7.83
N MET A 118 6.88 -10.58 8.45
CA MET A 118 7.54 -10.11 9.67
C MET A 118 7.29 -11.05 10.85
N HIS A 119 6.08 -11.55 11.04
CA HIS A 119 5.78 -12.55 12.06
C HIS A 119 6.56 -13.86 11.86
N SER A 120 6.69 -14.34 10.63
CA SER A 120 7.48 -15.55 10.33
C SER A 120 8.97 -15.40 10.67
N ARG A 121 9.46 -14.16 10.77
CA ARG A 121 10.83 -13.83 11.18
C ARG A 121 10.97 -13.57 12.68
N GLY A 122 9.87 -13.62 13.44
CA GLY A 122 9.85 -13.28 14.87
C GLY A 122 10.03 -11.80 15.16
N SER A 123 9.78 -10.93 14.17
CA SER A 123 9.93 -9.48 14.30
C SER A 123 8.85 -8.91 15.22
N GLN A 124 9.24 -7.94 16.06
CA GLN A 124 8.34 -7.27 16.99
C GLN A 124 8.42 -5.74 16.89
N ARG A 125 9.64 -5.18 16.87
CA ARG A 125 9.85 -3.73 16.78
C ARG A 125 10.10 -3.30 15.34
N ILE A 126 9.27 -2.40 14.84
CA ILE A 126 9.37 -1.91 13.48
C ILE A 126 9.41 -0.37 13.45
N ALA A 127 10.25 0.19 12.58
CA ALA A 127 10.09 1.57 12.18
C ALA A 127 9.10 1.62 11.01
N VAL A 128 8.18 2.57 10.99
CA VAL A 128 7.17 2.69 9.95
C VAL A 128 7.22 4.09 9.35
N LEU A 129 7.55 4.18 8.08
CA LEU A 129 7.56 5.43 7.33
C LEU A 129 6.14 5.73 6.84
N SER A 130 5.50 6.71 7.46
CA SER A 130 4.17 7.23 7.10
C SER A 130 4.30 8.28 5.99
N PRO A 131 3.39 8.32 5.00
CA PRO A 131 3.46 9.32 3.92
C PRO A 131 3.19 10.76 4.40
N ASN A 132 2.47 10.93 5.50
CA ASN A 132 2.12 12.24 6.05
C ASN A 132 1.71 12.17 7.53
N GLN A 133 1.61 13.34 8.16
CA GLN A 133 1.25 13.47 9.58
C GLN A 133 -0.20 13.06 9.87
N THR A 134 -1.12 13.31 8.96
CA THR A 134 -2.55 13.02 9.13
C THR A 134 -2.80 11.53 9.35
N GLN A 135 -2.02 10.67 8.67
CA GLN A 135 -2.16 9.22 8.75
C GLN A 135 -1.35 8.58 9.90
N ALA A 136 -0.40 9.31 10.49
CA ALA A 136 0.57 8.74 11.43
C ALA A 136 -0.08 7.99 12.62
N SER A 137 -1.11 8.59 13.25
CA SER A 137 -1.81 7.96 14.38
C SER A 137 -2.54 6.68 13.98
N ALA A 138 -3.25 6.71 12.86
CA ALA A 138 -4.01 5.56 12.37
C ALA A 138 -3.08 4.44 11.87
N ILE A 139 -1.95 4.78 11.24
CA ILE A 139 -0.90 3.82 10.87
C ILE A 139 -0.29 3.18 12.12
N ASN A 140 -0.03 3.97 13.17
CA ASN A 140 0.46 3.43 14.45
C ASN A 140 -0.50 2.36 15.00
N GLN A 141 -1.79 2.69 15.10
CA GLN A 141 -2.80 1.75 15.60
C GLN A 141 -2.91 0.51 14.72
N LYS A 142 -2.91 0.68 13.40
CA LYS A 142 -2.92 -0.43 12.43
C LYS A 142 -1.83 -1.47 12.69
N TRP A 143 -0.61 -1.04 13.02
CA TRP A 143 0.50 -1.97 13.28
C TRP A 143 0.48 -2.53 14.70
N ILE A 144 -0.01 -1.77 15.69
CA ILE A 144 -0.27 -2.29 17.05
C ILE A 144 -1.30 -3.42 17.01
N ASP A 145 -2.41 -3.24 16.31
CA ASP A 145 -3.47 -4.24 16.16
C ASP A 145 -2.97 -5.54 15.50
N ARG A 146 -1.86 -5.45 14.75
CA ARG A 146 -1.18 -6.60 14.16
C ARG A 146 -0.07 -7.20 15.02
N GLY A 147 0.05 -6.75 16.28
CA GLY A 147 0.99 -7.31 17.26
C GLY A 147 2.41 -6.77 17.16
N PHE A 148 2.63 -5.65 16.49
CA PHE A 148 3.94 -5.00 16.42
C PHE A 148 4.06 -3.83 17.39
N SER A 149 5.29 -3.44 17.68
CA SER A 149 5.64 -2.22 18.42
C SER A 149 6.21 -1.20 17.43
N PRO A 150 5.37 -0.36 16.79
CA PRO A 150 5.79 0.55 15.75
C PRO A 150 6.43 1.83 16.31
N ILE A 151 7.42 2.35 15.59
CA ILE A 151 7.96 3.70 15.72
C ILE A 151 7.59 4.43 14.45
N ILE A 152 6.67 5.38 14.54
CA ILE A 152 6.20 6.10 13.36
C ILE A 152 7.14 7.24 13.01
N LEU A 153 7.62 7.23 11.78
CA LEU A 153 8.39 8.29 11.16
C LEU A 153 7.57 8.88 10.03
N VAL A 154 7.32 10.18 10.06
CA VAL A 154 6.60 10.86 8.97
C VAL A 154 7.60 11.26 7.90
N ASP A 155 7.38 10.81 6.65
CA ASP A 155 8.26 11.14 5.53
C ASP A 155 8.33 12.67 5.33
N PRO A 156 9.50 13.30 5.51
CA PRO A 156 9.64 14.74 5.35
C PRO A 156 9.75 15.19 3.89
N GLY A 157 9.62 14.26 2.93
CA GLY A 157 9.73 14.56 1.49
C GLY A 157 11.15 14.77 1.00
N LEU A 158 12.16 14.24 1.70
CA LEU A 158 13.56 14.34 1.31
C LEU A 158 13.92 13.36 0.18
N PRO A 159 14.95 13.64 -0.63
CA PRO A 159 15.55 12.65 -1.50
C PRO A 159 16.00 11.40 -0.73
N ASP A 160 16.02 10.23 -1.37
CA ASP A 160 16.16 8.94 -0.71
C ASP A 160 17.44 8.81 0.15
N VAL A 161 18.55 9.41 -0.25
CA VAL A 161 19.81 9.39 0.50
C VAL A 161 19.70 10.22 1.77
N GLU A 162 19.21 11.45 1.66
CA GLU A 162 18.97 12.36 2.79
C GLU A 162 17.90 11.80 3.73
N LEU A 163 16.86 11.18 3.18
CA LEU A 163 15.82 10.48 3.94
C LEU A 163 16.43 9.35 4.77
N ALA A 164 17.33 8.54 4.20
CA ALA A 164 18.01 7.48 4.93
C ALA A 164 18.84 8.03 6.10
N HIS A 165 19.60 9.09 5.88
CA HIS A 165 20.38 9.73 6.95
C HIS A 165 19.48 10.33 8.04
N TRP A 166 18.36 10.94 7.66
CA TRP A 166 17.36 11.44 8.59
C TRP A 166 16.75 10.30 9.42
N ILE A 167 16.28 9.21 8.79
CA ILE A 167 15.77 8.03 9.48
C ILE A 167 16.81 7.48 10.48
N LYS A 168 18.07 7.36 10.05
CA LYS A 168 19.16 6.90 10.90
C LYS A 168 19.34 7.78 12.15
N SER A 169 19.20 9.10 12.01
CA SER A 169 19.25 10.03 13.14
C SER A 169 18.07 9.85 14.11
N GLN A 170 16.87 9.59 13.58
CA GLN A 170 15.68 9.34 14.40
C GLN A 170 15.76 8.03 15.18
N LEU A 171 16.43 7.02 14.64
CA LEU A 171 16.57 5.69 15.22
C LEU A 171 17.87 5.49 16.03
N SER A 172 18.68 6.55 16.22
CA SER A 172 20.06 6.46 16.74
C SER A 172 20.19 5.72 18.08
N PHE A 173 19.12 5.69 18.88
CA PHE A 173 19.10 5.03 20.20
C PHE A 173 18.12 3.84 20.27
N THR A 174 17.55 3.41 19.13
CA THR A 174 16.52 2.38 19.12
C THR A 174 16.82 1.35 18.04
N SER A 175 16.95 0.09 18.44
CA SER A 175 17.01 -1.01 17.48
C SER A 175 15.62 -1.39 17.00
N VAL A 176 15.48 -1.58 15.70
CA VAL A 176 14.27 -2.08 15.05
C VAL A 176 14.62 -3.28 14.17
N ASP A 177 13.67 -4.19 14.00
CA ASP A 177 13.86 -5.39 13.19
C ASP A 177 13.75 -5.07 11.70
N HIS A 178 12.83 -4.16 11.35
CA HIS A 178 12.57 -3.72 9.98
C HIS A 178 12.21 -2.24 9.92
N LEU A 179 12.45 -1.64 8.74
CA LEU A 179 11.78 -0.42 8.30
C LEU A 179 10.64 -0.82 7.35
N VAL A 180 9.43 -0.37 7.62
CA VAL A 180 8.26 -0.54 6.75
C VAL A 180 7.99 0.76 6.00
N ILE A 181 7.96 0.75 4.67
CA ILE A 181 7.44 1.86 3.86
C ILE A 181 5.94 1.65 3.72
N ASP A 182 5.13 2.41 4.46
CA ASP A 182 3.69 2.18 4.63
C ASP A 182 2.84 2.99 3.65
N TYR A 183 3.27 3.04 2.41
CA TYR A 183 2.52 3.63 1.29
C TYR A 183 2.96 3.03 -0.04
N VAL A 184 2.20 3.30 -1.09
CA VAL A 184 2.46 2.84 -2.47
C VAL A 184 2.64 4.02 -3.40
N GLY A 185 3.20 3.79 -4.60
CA GLY A 185 3.35 4.83 -5.64
C GLY A 185 4.64 5.64 -5.55
N HIS A 186 5.64 5.18 -4.80
CA HIS A 186 7.00 5.72 -4.79
C HIS A 186 7.91 4.95 -5.76
N PRO A 187 9.09 5.50 -6.14
CA PRO A 187 10.07 4.79 -6.97
C PRO A 187 10.55 3.49 -6.32
N ILE A 188 10.72 2.44 -7.13
CA ILE A 188 11.16 1.10 -6.66
C ILE A 188 12.54 1.15 -5.99
N GLU A 189 13.39 2.06 -6.43
CA GLU A 189 14.76 2.25 -5.93
C GLU A 189 14.80 2.75 -4.48
N LYS A 190 13.75 3.43 -4.01
CA LYS A 190 13.68 3.99 -2.65
C LYS A 190 14.02 2.94 -1.58
N ALA A 191 13.33 1.81 -1.59
CA ALA A 191 13.54 0.75 -0.61
C ALA A 191 14.99 0.24 -0.61
N LYS A 192 15.58 0.05 -1.79
CA LYS A 192 16.97 -0.42 -1.93
C LYS A 192 17.97 0.60 -1.39
N THR A 193 17.78 1.88 -1.68
CA THR A 193 18.64 2.96 -1.17
C THR A 193 18.57 3.02 0.37
N LEU A 194 17.35 2.98 0.92
CA LEU A 194 17.17 2.97 2.37
C LEU A 194 17.83 1.75 3.02
N GLU A 195 17.64 0.55 2.48
CA GLU A 195 18.22 -0.69 3.00
C GLU A 195 19.74 -0.65 3.03
N GLN A 196 20.36 -0.17 1.94
CA GLN A 196 21.82 -0.07 1.83
C GLN A 196 22.44 0.91 2.84
N ILE A 197 21.82 2.07 3.06
CA ILE A 197 22.36 3.11 3.95
C ILE A 197 22.08 2.81 5.41
N LEU A 198 20.88 2.31 5.71
CA LEU A 198 20.45 2.02 7.08
C LEU A 198 21.03 0.70 7.59
N ASN A 199 21.38 -0.23 6.73
CA ASN A 199 21.76 -1.60 7.05
C ASN A 199 20.65 -2.31 7.87
N ILE A 200 19.38 -2.04 7.53
CA ILE A 200 18.19 -2.64 8.14
C ILE A 200 17.35 -3.19 6.99
N SER A 201 16.73 -4.34 7.18
CA SER A 201 15.80 -4.90 6.17
C SER A 201 14.59 -3.97 5.98
N VAL A 202 14.29 -3.65 4.71
CA VAL A 202 13.16 -2.79 4.34
C VAL A 202 12.01 -3.61 3.80
N ILE A 203 10.85 -3.47 4.39
CA ILE A 203 9.58 -4.02 3.92
C ILE A 203 8.82 -2.91 3.19
N ASP A 204 8.74 -3.03 1.89
CA ASP A 204 8.11 -2.04 1.01
C ASP A 204 6.74 -2.53 0.56
N LEU A 205 5.67 -1.89 1.03
CA LEU A 205 4.30 -2.27 0.71
C LEU A 205 3.96 -2.04 -0.76
N GLY A 206 4.64 -1.13 -1.44
CA GLY A 206 4.48 -0.94 -2.88
C GLY A 206 5.12 -2.07 -3.70
N LYS A 207 6.25 -2.60 -3.22
CA LYS A 207 7.04 -3.62 -3.93
C LYS A 207 6.57 -5.05 -3.66
N ILE A 208 6.07 -5.34 -2.45
CA ILE A 208 5.77 -6.70 -1.97
C ILE A 208 4.82 -7.46 -2.90
N ILE A 209 3.87 -6.76 -3.50
CA ILE A 209 2.92 -7.33 -4.48
C ILE A 209 3.65 -7.82 -5.73
N GLY A 210 4.53 -6.97 -6.29
CA GLY A 210 5.29 -7.32 -7.48
C GLY A 210 6.24 -8.50 -7.25
N ASP A 211 6.84 -8.57 -6.06
CA ASP A 211 7.72 -9.68 -5.66
C ASP A 211 6.91 -10.99 -5.52
N MET A 212 5.76 -10.94 -4.89
CA MET A 212 4.86 -12.10 -4.77
C MET A 212 4.41 -12.62 -6.12
N LEU A 213 3.99 -11.74 -7.03
CA LEU A 213 3.51 -12.13 -8.37
C LEU A 213 4.57 -12.85 -9.19
N ARG A 214 5.87 -12.58 -8.97
CA ARG A 214 6.98 -13.31 -9.64
C ARG A 214 7.05 -14.79 -9.24
N HIS A 215 6.53 -15.15 -8.07
CA HIS A 215 6.54 -16.52 -7.56
C HIS A 215 5.22 -17.28 -7.79
N ILE A 216 4.19 -16.58 -8.28
CA ILE A 216 2.94 -17.20 -8.68
C ILE A 216 3.10 -17.63 -10.13
N THR A 217 3.21 -18.94 -10.34
CA THR A 217 3.17 -19.52 -11.68
C THR A 217 1.72 -19.51 -12.16
N PRO A 218 1.43 -19.02 -13.36
CA PRO A 218 0.08 -19.09 -13.93
C PRO A 218 -0.40 -20.50 -14.16
#